data_097ca1968c3a6632a990745d950ce206
#
_entry.id   097ca1968c3a6632a990745d950ce206
#
_cell.length_a   1.000
_cell.length_b   1.000
_cell.length_c   1.000
_cell.angle_alpha   90.00
_cell.angle_beta   90.00
_cell.angle_gamma   90.00
#
_symmetry.space_group_name_H-M   'P 1'
#
loop_
_entity.id
_entity.type
_entity.pdbx_description
1 polymer ?
#
loop_
_entity_poly.entity_id
_entity_poly.type
_entity_poly.pdbx_seq_one_letter_code
_entity_poly.pdbx_strand_id
1 'polypeptide(L)'
;MGVNLGEVIPKKEIKIESLKGKKIAIDASQTLYQFLSSIRQPDGTPLKDSNDNITSHLMGISTRLPNLIEKGLKVCFVFDGKPPALKIYESEQRESRKKLAEKRLKKAKKAKDEGLMLRYSKQTSRLTREMSNEAKELIGAYGIPVIQAPSEAEAQCSFMCEKGDVDYVGSSDYDSFIYNAPRIVRNLTLSSRRRLPSGIYISVHPEVIELKDVLKSLEISQDQFIALSILVGTDYNPGGVKGIGPKTALKLVKQYKSFEDLFKEVKAEFDWKKIYAVFKSMPIMKNYQLNWTKLNQEKILKILVDKHEFNQERVEKGISRLLNNNNKQEQSSLDSWV
;
A
#
# COMPACT_ATOMS: atom_id res chain seq x y z
N MET A 1 7.02 4.59 -5.27
CA MET A 1 7.16 5.79 -4.39
C MET A 1 6.16 6.78 -4.91
N GLY A 2 5.10 6.97 -4.18
CA GLY A 2 4.01 7.84 -4.61
C GLY A 2 4.38 9.32 -4.60
N VAL A 3 3.49 10.15 -5.14
CA VAL A 3 3.67 11.59 -5.23
C VAL A 3 3.82 12.21 -3.83
N ASN A 4 4.86 13.00 -3.63
CA ASN A 4 5.16 13.61 -2.34
C ASN A 4 4.38 14.92 -2.13
N LEU A 5 3.10 14.80 -1.77
CA LEU A 5 2.18 15.92 -1.51
C LEU A 5 1.87 16.12 -0.02
N GLY A 6 2.54 15.40 0.87
CA GLY A 6 2.22 15.36 2.30
C GLY A 6 2.22 16.70 3.04
N GLU A 7 2.92 17.71 2.50
CA GLU A 7 2.99 19.06 3.08
C GLU A 7 1.75 19.94 2.80
N VAL A 8 0.98 19.59 1.75
CA VAL A 8 -0.13 20.44 1.27
C VAL A 8 -1.50 19.76 1.43
N ILE A 9 -1.53 18.47 1.83
CA ILE A 9 -2.77 17.70 1.95
C ILE A 9 -3.26 17.70 3.39
N PRO A 10 -4.51 18.11 3.65
CA PRO A 10 -5.13 18.02 4.98
C PRO A 10 -5.34 16.57 5.39
N LYS A 11 -5.11 16.23 6.66
CA LYS A 11 -5.20 14.89 7.22
C LYS A 11 -6.03 14.91 8.49
N LYS A 12 -6.83 13.86 8.69
CA LYS A 12 -7.59 13.65 9.91
C LYS A 12 -7.20 12.33 10.55
N GLU A 13 -6.55 12.39 11.70
CA GLU A 13 -6.31 11.19 12.50
C GLU A 13 -7.62 10.63 13.04
N ILE A 14 -7.75 9.31 13.02
CA ILE A 14 -8.91 8.60 13.52
C ILE A 14 -8.49 7.43 14.40
N LYS A 15 -9.41 6.96 15.24
CA LYS A 15 -9.25 5.68 15.92
C LYS A 15 -9.63 4.55 14.96
N ILE A 16 -8.90 3.44 14.97
CA ILE A 16 -9.16 2.31 14.06
C ILE A 16 -10.57 1.71 14.30
N GLU A 17 -11.08 1.83 15.50
CA GLU A 17 -12.42 1.37 15.88
C GLU A 17 -13.55 2.10 15.12
N SER A 18 -13.30 3.35 14.67
CA SER A 18 -14.25 4.10 13.83
C SER A 18 -14.41 3.52 12.42
N LEU A 19 -13.54 2.60 12.03
CA LEU A 19 -13.60 1.88 10.75
C LEU A 19 -14.35 0.54 10.87
N LYS A 20 -14.92 0.19 12.03
CA LYS A 20 -15.70 -1.04 12.21
C LYS A 20 -16.82 -1.13 11.18
N GLY A 21 -16.95 -2.27 10.52
CA GLY A 21 -17.93 -2.53 9.46
C GLY A 21 -17.56 -1.92 8.09
N LYS A 22 -16.55 -1.07 8.02
CA LYS A 22 -16.14 -0.42 6.77
C LYS A 22 -15.42 -1.39 5.84
N LYS A 23 -15.74 -1.28 4.55
CA LYS A 23 -15.07 -2.02 3.46
C LYS A 23 -13.88 -1.23 2.97
N ILE A 24 -12.71 -1.86 2.92
CA ILE A 24 -11.45 -1.19 2.56
C ILE A 24 -10.71 -2.01 1.51
N ALA A 25 -10.47 -1.42 0.34
CA ALA A 25 -9.61 -2.03 -0.69
C ALA A 25 -8.16 -1.66 -0.43
N ILE A 26 -7.30 -2.66 -0.22
CA ILE A 26 -5.89 -2.49 0.13
C ILE A 26 -5.04 -2.84 -1.09
N ASP A 27 -4.10 -1.98 -1.46
CA ASP A 27 -3.04 -2.31 -2.38
C ASP A 27 -2.14 -3.39 -1.76
N ALA A 28 -2.19 -4.60 -2.35
CA ALA A 28 -1.46 -5.75 -1.86
C ALA A 28 0.05 -5.56 -2.03
N SER A 29 0.50 -5.10 -3.20
CA SER A 29 1.92 -4.94 -3.49
C SER A 29 2.58 -3.94 -2.54
N GLN A 30 1.97 -2.78 -2.32
CA GLN A 30 2.46 -1.78 -1.38
C GLN A 30 2.54 -2.34 0.04
N THR A 31 1.50 -3.04 0.48
CA THR A 31 1.45 -3.66 1.82
C THR A 31 2.51 -4.75 1.99
N LEU A 32 2.68 -5.64 1.00
CA LEU A 32 3.69 -6.69 1.05
C LEU A 32 5.11 -6.14 1.02
N TYR A 33 5.39 -5.11 0.21
CA TYR A 33 6.66 -4.40 0.25
C TYR A 33 6.92 -3.75 1.61
N GLN A 34 5.89 -3.18 2.24
CA GLN A 34 5.99 -2.63 3.59
C GLN A 34 6.39 -3.74 4.60
N PHE A 35 5.80 -4.92 4.52
CA PHE A 35 6.15 -6.05 5.39
C PHE A 35 7.58 -6.52 5.13
N LEU A 36 7.97 -6.71 3.88
CA LEU A 36 9.34 -7.08 3.50
C LEU A 36 10.40 -6.08 3.94
N SER A 37 10.06 -4.80 4.05
CA SER A 37 10.98 -3.76 4.48
C SER A 37 11.03 -3.55 5.99
N SER A 38 9.94 -3.83 6.70
CA SER A 38 9.80 -3.52 8.14
C SER A 38 9.93 -4.75 9.04
N ILE A 39 9.53 -5.94 8.59
CA ILE A 39 9.59 -7.19 9.37
C ILE A 39 10.91 -7.88 9.05
N ARG A 40 11.90 -7.63 9.90
CA ARG A 40 13.27 -8.08 9.72
C ARG A 40 13.90 -8.48 11.06
N GLN A 41 14.96 -9.25 10.99
CA GLN A 41 15.83 -9.53 12.14
C GLN A 41 16.57 -8.25 12.58
N PRO A 42 17.13 -8.21 13.79
CA PRO A 42 17.87 -7.04 14.30
C PRO A 42 19.04 -6.62 13.40
N ASP A 43 19.70 -7.57 12.74
CA ASP A 43 20.79 -7.34 11.79
C ASP A 43 20.30 -6.81 10.41
N GLY A 44 18.99 -6.63 10.26
CA GLY A 44 18.36 -6.16 9.02
C GLY A 44 18.12 -7.24 7.97
N THR A 45 18.41 -8.52 8.23
CA THR A 45 18.07 -9.61 7.30
C THR A 45 16.55 -9.89 7.31
N PRO A 46 15.93 -10.27 6.18
CA PRO A 46 14.53 -10.69 6.17
C PRO A 46 14.37 -11.99 6.98
N LEU A 47 13.18 -12.23 7.53
CA LEU A 47 12.83 -13.52 8.10
C LEU A 47 12.83 -14.59 7.01
N LYS A 48 13.29 -15.79 7.35
CA LYS A 48 13.39 -16.92 6.43
C LYS A 48 13.02 -18.21 7.15
N ASP A 49 12.57 -19.20 6.37
CA ASP A 49 12.47 -20.60 6.79
C ASP A 49 13.82 -21.33 6.65
N SER A 50 13.87 -22.63 6.96
CA SER A 50 15.08 -23.46 6.87
C SER A 50 15.55 -23.67 5.43
N ASN A 51 14.66 -23.46 4.45
CA ASN A 51 14.96 -23.57 3.01
C ASN A 51 15.39 -22.24 2.38
N ASP A 52 15.74 -21.23 3.21
CA ASP A 52 16.11 -19.88 2.77
C ASP A 52 14.99 -19.07 2.10
N ASN A 53 13.73 -19.52 2.10
CA ASN A 53 12.62 -18.74 1.58
C ASN A 53 12.29 -17.58 2.50
N ILE A 54 12.13 -16.38 1.93
CA ILE A 54 11.77 -15.19 2.71
C ILE A 54 10.32 -15.29 3.17
N THR A 55 10.09 -15.19 4.48
CA THR A 55 8.77 -15.34 5.13
C THR A 55 8.25 -14.05 5.76
N SER A 56 8.97 -12.94 5.66
CA SER A 56 8.58 -11.64 6.26
C SER A 56 7.19 -11.16 5.82
N HIS A 57 6.80 -11.38 4.55
CA HIS A 57 5.49 -11.00 4.03
C HIS A 57 4.37 -11.87 4.63
N LEU A 58 4.60 -13.18 4.80
CA LEU A 58 3.66 -14.10 5.44
C LEU A 58 3.51 -13.77 6.93
N MET A 59 4.61 -13.45 7.62
CA MET A 59 4.58 -12.95 9.00
C MET A 59 3.75 -11.67 9.10
N GLY A 60 3.88 -10.75 8.14
CA GLY A 60 3.07 -9.55 8.09
C GLY A 60 1.58 -9.83 7.93
N ILE A 61 1.21 -10.71 7.00
CA ILE A 61 -0.17 -11.14 6.81
C ILE A 61 -0.70 -11.81 8.08
N SER A 62 -0.01 -12.82 8.60
CA SER A 62 -0.46 -13.62 9.75
C SER A 62 -0.60 -12.84 11.05
N THR A 63 0.07 -11.69 11.19
CA THR A 63 -0.01 -10.85 12.39
C THR A 63 -0.91 -9.64 12.22
N ARG A 64 -0.96 -9.02 11.03
CA ARG A 64 -1.69 -7.76 10.80
C ARG A 64 -3.13 -8.01 10.37
N LEU A 65 -3.34 -8.98 9.49
CA LEU A 65 -4.66 -9.27 8.96
C LEU A 65 -5.65 -9.72 10.05
N PRO A 66 -5.30 -10.66 10.96
CA PRO A 66 -6.16 -10.99 12.07
C PRO A 66 -6.57 -9.78 12.92
N ASN A 67 -5.65 -8.87 13.20
CA ASN A 67 -5.96 -7.68 13.99
C ASN A 67 -6.97 -6.75 13.30
N LEU A 68 -6.96 -6.65 11.97
CA LEU A 68 -7.94 -5.87 11.22
C LEU A 68 -9.33 -6.53 11.25
N ILE A 69 -9.35 -7.85 11.07
CA ILE A 69 -10.59 -8.67 11.14
C ILE A 69 -11.20 -8.56 12.54
N GLU A 70 -10.41 -8.72 13.60
CA GLU A 70 -10.87 -8.61 15.01
C GLU A 70 -11.49 -7.25 15.32
N LYS A 71 -10.98 -6.20 14.70
CA LYS A 71 -11.55 -4.84 14.80
C LYS A 71 -12.81 -4.64 13.95
N GLY A 72 -13.25 -5.67 13.25
CA GLY A 72 -14.47 -5.68 12.43
C GLY A 72 -14.33 -4.96 11.10
N LEU A 73 -13.12 -4.77 10.60
CA LEU A 73 -12.91 -4.20 9.26
C LEU A 73 -13.14 -5.25 8.17
N LYS A 74 -13.81 -4.86 7.10
CA LYS A 74 -14.02 -5.68 5.91
C LYS A 74 -12.99 -5.30 4.84
N VAL A 75 -11.78 -5.86 4.94
CA VAL A 75 -10.70 -5.59 3.98
C VAL A 75 -10.82 -6.51 2.76
N CYS A 76 -10.37 -6.04 1.60
CA CYS A 76 -10.05 -6.86 0.42
C CYS A 76 -8.68 -6.44 -0.11
N PHE A 77 -7.97 -7.35 -0.76
CA PHE A 77 -6.65 -7.08 -1.30
C PHE A 77 -6.68 -7.09 -2.83
N VAL A 78 -6.10 -6.06 -3.41
CA VAL A 78 -5.99 -5.89 -4.85
C VAL A 78 -4.53 -6.03 -5.26
N PHE A 79 -4.25 -6.96 -6.15
CA PHE A 79 -2.91 -7.23 -6.67
C PHE A 79 -2.72 -6.60 -8.05
N ASP A 80 -1.52 -6.05 -8.30
CA ASP A 80 -1.15 -5.48 -9.58
C ASP A 80 -1.19 -6.52 -10.70
N GLY A 81 -1.62 -6.09 -11.88
CA GLY A 81 -1.56 -6.82 -13.13
C GLY A 81 -0.34 -6.44 -13.96
N LYS A 82 -0.56 -6.30 -15.26
CA LYS A 82 0.50 -5.90 -16.20
C LYS A 82 0.76 -4.40 -16.09
N PRO A 83 1.99 -3.98 -15.74
CA PRO A 83 2.30 -2.57 -15.64
C PRO A 83 2.18 -1.86 -17.01
N PRO A 84 1.77 -0.58 -17.03
CA PRO A 84 1.79 0.22 -18.25
C PRO A 84 3.20 0.33 -18.84
N ALA A 85 3.30 0.47 -20.16
CA ALA A 85 4.59 0.57 -20.85
C ALA A 85 5.46 1.74 -20.34
N LEU A 86 4.85 2.86 -19.94
CA LEU A 86 5.57 4.00 -19.37
C LEU A 86 6.24 3.71 -18.02
N LYS A 87 5.84 2.66 -17.30
CA LYS A 87 6.45 2.29 -16.01
C LYS A 87 7.76 1.49 -16.15
N ILE A 88 8.12 1.08 -17.37
CA ILE A 88 9.34 0.28 -17.62
C ILE A 88 10.58 1.04 -17.15
N TYR A 89 10.72 2.30 -17.53
CA TYR A 89 11.88 3.13 -17.16
C TYR A 89 12.01 3.27 -15.63
N GLU A 90 10.92 3.50 -14.93
CA GLU A 90 10.94 3.58 -13.46
C GLU A 90 11.32 2.23 -12.83
N SER A 91 10.82 1.12 -13.37
CA SER A 91 11.17 -0.23 -12.91
C SER A 91 12.68 -0.52 -13.06
N GLU A 92 13.30 -0.11 -14.16
CA GLU A 92 14.73 -0.21 -14.38
C GLU A 92 15.53 0.67 -13.40
N GLN A 93 15.06 1.87 -13.13
CA GLN A 93 15.65 2.78 -12.15
C GLN A 93 15.57 2.19 -10.72
N ARG A 94 14.42 1.60 -10.35
CA ARG A 94 14.25 0.89 -9.06
C ARG A 94 15.22 -0.28 -8.95
N GLU A 95 15.36 -1.07 -10.01
CA GLU A 95 16.27 -2.20 -10.01
C GLU A 95 17.74 -1.75 -9.89
N SER A 96 18.13 -0.69 -10.59
CA SER A 96 19.46 -0.09 -10.48
C SER A 96 19.76 0.41 -9.06
N ARG A 97 18.79 1.07 -8.41
CA ARG A 97 18.90 1.49 -7.00
C ARG A 97 19.06 0.29 -6.05
N LYS A 98 18.30 -0.80 -6.27
CA LYS A 98 18.43 -2.03 -5.48
C LYS A 98 19.79 -2.65 -5.61
N LYS A 99 20.31 -2.78 -6.83
CA LYS A 99 21.69 -3.29 -7.08
C LYS A 99 22.76 -2.45 -6.38
N LEU A 100 22.61 -1.11 -6.38
CA LEU A 100 23.51 -0.22 -5.65
C LEU A 100 23.39 -0.42 -4.13
N ALA A 101 22.16 -0.58 -3.61
CA ALA A 101 21.92 -0.85 -2.20
C ALA A 101 22.52 -2.21 -1.77
N GLU A 102 22.47 -3.24 -2.62
CA GLU A 102 23.11 -4.54 -2.38
C GLU A 102 24.64 -4.41 -2.26
N LYS A 103 25.27 -3.64 -3.17
CA LYS A 103 26.71 -3.37 -3.09
C LYS A 103 27.09 -2.64 -1.79
N ARG A 104 26.27 -1.65 -1.38
CA ARG A 104 26.47 -0.91 -0.13
C ARG A 104 26.23 -1.80 1.10
N LEU A 105 25.23 -2.67 1.06
CA LEU A 105 24.96 -3.64 2.12
C LEU A 105 26.12 -4.61 2.33
N LYS A 106 26.72 -5.12 1.24
CA LYS A 106 27.93 -5.96 1.31
C LYS A 106 29.10 -5.24 1.98
N LYS A 107 29.29 -3.94 1.70
CA LYS A 107 30.33 -3.12 2.37
C LYS A 107 30.00 -2.92 3.85
N ALA A 108 28.78 -2.59 4.19
CA ALA A 108 28.31 -2.42 5.58
C ALA A 108 28.50 -3.71 6.42
N LYS A 109 28.20 -4.88 5.82
CA LYS A 109 28.43 -6.19 6.45
C LYS A 109 29.92 -6.43 6.75
N LYS A 110 30.82 -6.11 5.81
CA LYS A 110 32.28 -6.22 6.03
C LYS A 110 32.76 -5.28 7.14
N ALA A 111 32.19 -4.08 7.22
CA ALA A 111 32.51 -3.09 8.26
C ALA A 111 31.79 -3.36 9.59
N LYS A 112 30.91 -4.36 9.68
CA LYS A 112 30.07 -4.67 10.84
C LYS A 112 29.25 -3.46 11.35
N ASP A 113 28.84 -2.57 10.44
CA ASP A 113 28.03 -1.40 10.76
C ASP A 113 26.53 -1.77 10.69
N GLU A 114 25.95 -2.07 11.86
CA GLU A 114 24.56 -2.51 11.99
C GLU A 114 23.57 -1.45 11.49
N GLY A 115 23.85 -0.15 11.70
CA GLY A 115 23.00 0.94 11.26
C GLY A 115 22.91 1.01 9.72
N LEU A 116 24.05 0.93 9.04
CA LEU A 116 24.10 0.89 7.58
C LEU A 116 23.57 -0.44 7.03
N MET A 117 23.80 -1.56 7.72
CA MET A 117 23.24 -2.85 7.35
C MET A 117 21.71 -2.79 7.34
N LEU A 118 21.09 -2.31 8.42
CA LEU A 118 19.64 -2.15 8.52
C LEU A 118 19.09 -1.18 7.45
N ARG A 119 19.79 -0.06 7.21
CA ARG A 119 19.40 0.94 6.20
C ARG A 119 19.40 0.37 4.79
N TYR A 120 20.48 -0.27 4.36
CA TYR A 120 20.61 -0.77 3.00
C TYR A 120 19.81 -2.04 2.77
N SER A 121 19.67 -2.92 3.77
CA SER A 121 18.87 -4.12 3.64
C SER A 121 17.40 -3.83 3.34
N LYS A 122 16.81 -2.78 3.92
CA LYS A 122 15.44 -2.34 3.59
C LYS A 122 15.29 -1.96 2.12
N GLN A 123 16.33 -1.41 1.50
CA GLN A 123 16.32 -0.98 0.10
C GLN A 123 16.51 -2.13 -0.89
N THR A 124 16.90 -3.33 -0.43
CA THR A 124 17.10 -4.52 -1.28
C THR A 124 15.86 -5.40 -1.39
N SER A 125 14.75 -5.04 -0.72
CA SER A 125 13.53 -5.84 -0.73
C SER A 125 13.01 -6.08 -2.15
N ARG A 126 12.66 -7.33 -2.47
CA ARG A 126 12.01 -7.73 -3.72
C ARG A 126 10.77 -8.54 -3.39
N LEU A 127 9.67 -8.22 -4.03
CA LEU A 127 8.46 -9.02 -4.02
C LEU A 127 8.49 -9.89 -5.29
N THR A 128 8.63 -11.18 -5.13
CA THR A 128 8.62 -12.12 -6.27
C THR A 128 7.20 -12.54 -6.61
N ARG A 129 7.04 -13.17 -7.77
CA ARG A 129 5.76 -13.72 -8.21
C ARG A 129 5.28 -14.84 -7.27
N GLU A 130 6.20 -15.67 -6.81
CA GLU A 130 5.96 -16.75 -5.86
C GLU A 130 5.44 -16.20 -4.53
N MET A 131 6.11 -15.20 -3.95
CA MET A 131 5.67 -14.51 -2.74
C MET A 131 4.28 -13.90 -2.91
N SER A 132 4.00 -13.29 -4.06
CA SER A 132 2.68 -12.71 -4.35
C SER A 132 1.61 -13.79 -4.43
N ASN A 133 1.90 -14.94 -5.03
CA ASN A 133 0.96 -16.06 -5.12
C ASN A 133 0.70 -16.67 -3.74
N GLU A 134 1.72 -16.89 -2.93
CA GLU A 134 1.57 -17.38 -1.55
C GLU A 134 0.77 -16.40 -0.68
N ALA A 135 1.01 -15.10 -0.85
CA ALA A 135 0.23 -14.06 -0.18
C ALA A 135 -1.26 -14.13 -0.57
N LYS A 136 -1.58 -14.31 -1.86
CA LYS A 136 -2.97 -14.48 -2.33
C LYS A 136 -3.63 -15.70 -1.70
N GLU A 137 -2.91 -16.81 -1.65
CA GLU A 137 -3.42 -18.05 -1.07
C GLU A 137 -3.67 -17.91 0.43
N LEU A 138 -2.75 -17.28 1.16
CA LEU A 138 -2.88 -17.06 2.59
C LEU A 138 -4.01 -16.06 2.91
N ILE A 139 -4.09 -14.94 2.19
CA ILE A 139 -5.16 -13.96 2.35
C ILE A 139 -6.53 -14.60 2.06
N GLY A 140 -6.63 -15.37 0.99
CA GLY A 140 -7.84 -16.13 0.66
C GLY A 140 -8.21 -17.17 1.72
N ALA A 141 -7.20 -17.82 2.35
CA ALA A 141 -7.43 -18.77 3.44
C ALA A 141 -7.98 -18.08 4.71
N TYR A 142 -7.70 -16.81 4.93
CA TYR A 142 -8.36 -15.99 5.96
C TYR A 142 -9.80 -15.59 5.60
N GLY A 143 -10.31 -16.00 4.45
CA GLY A 143 -11.67 -15.65 3.98
C GLY A 143 -11.79 -14.24 3.41
N ILE A 144 -10.67 -13.61 3.08
CA ILE A 144 -10.60 -12.24 2.57
C ILE A 144 -10.61 -12.24 1.03
N PRO A 145 -11.45 -11.40 0.38
CA PRO A 145 -11.44 -11.29 -1.08
C PRO A 145 -10.09 -10.85 -1.63
N VAL A 146 -9.64 -11.55 -2.66
CA VAL A 146 -8.44 -11.24 -3.44
C VAL A 146 -8.85 -10.88 -4.86
N ILE A 147 -8.44 -9.71 -5.32
CA ILE A 147 -8.76 -9.18 -6.64
C ILE A 147 -7.48 -9.00 -7.42
N GLN A 148 -7.47 -9.46 -8.67
CA GLN A 148 -6.37 -9.24 -9.59
C GLN A 148 -6.72 -8.06 -10.50
N ALA A 149 -6.06 -6.91 -10.33
CA ALA A 149 -6.21 -5.79 -11.25
C ALA A 149 -5.65 -6.15 -12.64
N PRO A 150 -6.21 -5.60 -13.72
CA PRO A 150 -5.63 -5.78 -15.06
C PRO A 150 -4.31 -5.01 -15.23
N SER A 151 -4.14 -3.92 -14.46
CA SER A 151 -2.94 -3.08 -14.43
C SER A 151 -2.60 -2.68 -12.99
N GLU A 152 -2.64 -1.40 -12.64
CA GLU A 152 -2.27 -0.88 -11.33
C GLU A 152 -3.36 -1.17 -10.28
N ALA A 153 -2.97 -1.73 -9.13
CA ALA A 153 -3.86 -2.00 -8.01
C ALA A 153 -4.51 -0.73 -7.46
N GLU A 154 -3.77 0.37 -7.42
CA GLU A 154 -4.28 1.68 -6.97
C GLU A 154 -5.44 2.18 -7.80
N ALA A 155 -5.37 2.04 -9.14
CA ALA A 155 -6.46 2.41 -10.03
C ALA A 155 -7.70 1.53 -9.81
N GLN A 156 -7.50 0.23 -9.62
CA GLN A 156 -8.59 -0.70 -9.33
C GLN A 156 -9.24 -0.41 -7.98
N CYS A 157 -8.45 -0.18 -6.92
CA CYS A 157 -8.95 0.23 -5.60
C CYS A 157 -9.73 1.55 -5.69
N SER A 158 -9.22 2.51 -6.44
CA SER A 158 -9.87 3.82 -6.64
C SER A 158 -11.22 3.69 -7.31
N PHE A 159 -11.30 2.90 -8.39
CA PHE A 159 -12.56 2.60 -9.08
C PHE A 159 -13.59 1.91 -8.16
N MET A 160 -13.15 0.94 -7.35
CA MET A 160 -14.04 0.25 -6.39
C MET A 160 -14.58 1.21 -5.33
N CYS A 161 -13.78 2.18 -4.91
CA CYS A 161 -14.18 3.20 -3.93
C CYS A 161 -15.10 4.26 -4.57
N GLU A 162 -14.83 4.68 -5.80
CA GLU A 162 -15.66 5.61 -6.56
C GLU A 162 -17.05 5.01 -6.85
N LYS A 163 -17.12 3.73 -7.20
CA LYS A 163 -18.35 2.99 -7.41
C LYS A 163 -19.14 2.76 -6.11
N GLY A 164 -18.52 2.93 -4.94
CA GLY A 164 -19.15 2.70 -3.64
C GLY A 164 -19.16 1.24 -3.17
N ASP A 165 -18.48 0.33 -3.86
CA ASP A 165 -18.36 -1.07 -3.45
C ASP A 165 -17.47 -1.22 -2.21
N VAL A 166 -16.53 -0.28 -2.01
CA VAL A 166 -15.73 -0.13 -0.79
C VAL A 166 -15.80 1.31 -0.27
N ASP A 167 -15.63 1.48 1.05
CA ASP A 167 -15.71 2.80 1.69
C ASP A 167 -14.40 3.60 1.53
N TYR A 168 -13.25 2.92 1.52
CA TYR A 168 -11.92 3.54 1.50
C TYR A 168 -10.94 2.75 0.65
N VAL A 169 -9.94 3.44 0.12
CA VAL A 169 -8.71 2.83 -0.37
C VAL A 169 -7.67 2.83 0.75
N GLY A 170 -7.15 1.66 1.09
CA GLY A 170 -6.03 1.50 2.04
C GLY A 170 -4.71 1.65 1.32
N SER A 171 -4.15 2.85 1.33
CA SER A 171 -2.85 3.16 0.71
C SER A 171 -2.01 4.06 1.60
N SER A 172 -0.68 3.96 1.53
CA SER A 172 0.24 4.89 2.19
C SER A 172 0.54 6.12 1.34
N ASP A 173 0.27 6.05 0.04
CA ASP A 173 0.60 7.07 -0.95
C ASP A 173 -0.64 7.86 -1.38
N TYR A 174 -0.43 8.99 -2.04
CA TYR A 174 -1.50 9.84 -2.56
C TYR A 174 -1.89 9.54 -4.00
N ASP A 175 -1.24 8.54 -4.62
CA ASP A 175 -1.43 8.20 -6.04
C ASP A 175 -2.85 7.73 -6.32
N SER A 176 -3.51 7.10 -5.34
CA SER A 176 -4.93 6.75 -5.44
C SER A 176 -5.84 7.97 -5.71
N PHE A 177 -5.46 9.17 -5.25
CA PHE A 177 -6.20 10.40 -5.58
C PHE A 177 -6.02 10.84 -7.03
N ILE A 178 -4.88 10.51 -7.65
CA ILE A 178 -4.68 10.78 -9.08
C ILE A 178 -5.66 9.94 -9.90
N TYR A 179 -5.98 8.72 -9.43
CA TYR A 179 -7.01 7.84 -9.98
C TYR A 179 -8.44 8.13 -9.45
N ASN A 180 -8.67 9.32 -8.89
CA ASN A 180 -9.98 9.78 -8.42
C ASN A 180 -10.58 8.99 -7.25
N ALA A 181 -9.76 8.33 -6.40
CA ALA A 181 -10.27 7.71 -5.18
C ALA A 181 -10.98 8.75 -4.30
N PRO A 182 -12.26 8.59 -3.93
CA PRO A 182 -12.95 9.57 -3.10
C PRO A 182 -12.36 9.70 -1.69
N ARG A 183 -11.86 8.58 -1.13
CA ARG A 183 -11.36 8.50 0.24
C ARG A 183 -10.22 7.51 0.35
N ILE A 184 -9.17 7.90 1.05
CA ILE A 184 -8.09 6.98 1.42
C ILE A 184 -7.98 6.88 2.94
N VAL A 185 -7.53 5.71 3.41
CA VAL A 185 -7.08 5.50 4.79
C VAL A 185 -5.63 5.07 4.79
N ARG A 186 -4.80 5.81 5.52
CA ARG A 186 -3.35 5.58 5.65
C ARG A 186 -3.02 4.91 6.98
N ASN A 187 -1.83 4.36 7.08
CA ASN A 187 -1.28 3.75 8.30
C ASN A 187 -2.08 2.55 8.83
N LEU A 188 -2.97 1.95 8.05
CA LEU A 188 -3.87 0.89 8.48
C LEU A 188 -3.11 -0.39 8.88
N THR A 189 -2.06 -0.74 8.14
CA THR A 189 -1.26 -1.97 8.32
C THR A 189 0.01 -1.76 9.13
N LEU A 190 0.27 -0.52 9.59
CA LEU A 190 1.41 -0.21 10.44
C LEU A 190 1.18 -0.72 11.88
N SER A 191 2.28 -0.90 12.61
CA SER A 191 2.17 -1.07 14.04
C SER A 191 1.73 0.26 14.69
N SER A 192 0.98 0.17 15.79
CA SER A 192 0.55 1.35 16.56
C SER A 192 1.70 2.19 17.10
N ARG A 193 2.94 1.72 16.98
CA ARG A 193 4.16 2.42 17.41
C ARG A 193 5.24 2.33 16.34
N ARG A 194 5.92 3.44 16.08
CA ARG A 194 7.07 3.51 15.18
C ARG A 194 8.27 4.07 15.93
N ARG A 195 9.42 3.39 15.83
CA ARG A 195 10.69 3.88 16.36
C ARG A 195 11.29 4.89 15.41
N LEU A 196 11.61 6.06 15.90
CA LEU A 196 12.36 7.10 15.18
C LEU A 196 13.86 6.77 15.14
N PRO A 197 14.64 7.40 14.27
CA PRO A 197 16.12 7.26 14.27
C PRO A 197 16.75 7.65 15.61
N SER A 198 16.14 8.58 16.35
CA SER A 198 16.54 8.98 17.71
C SER A 198 16.31 7.90 18.78
N GLY A 199 15.70 6.75 18.43
CA GLY A 199 15.32 5.70 19.36
C GLY A 199 13.96 5.89 20.04
N ILE A 200 13.34 7.05 19.94
CA ILE A 200 12.04 7.36 20.54
C ILE A 200 10.92 6.64 19.79
N TYR A 201 9.94 6.10 20.52
CA TYR A 201 8.73 5.53 19.94
C TYR A 201 7.64 6.56 19.87
N ILE A 202 7.04 6.72 18.68
CA ILE A 202 5.84 7.54 18.46
C ILE A 202 4.64 6.64 18.20
N SER A 203 3.46 7.07 18.66
CA SER A 203 2.20 6.43 18.29
C SER A 203 1.88 6.72 16.83
N VAL A 204 1.32 5.72 16.13
CA VAL A 204 0.87 5.84 14.74
C VAL A 204 -0.60 5.49 14.71
N HIS A 205 -1.41 6.43 14.29
CA HIS A 205 -2.85 6.25 14.13
C HIS A 205 -3.23 6.23 12.66
N PRO A 206 -4.32 5.55 12.28
CA PRO A 206 -4.89 5.67 10.95
C PRO A 206 -5.26 7.13 10.65
N GLU A 207 -5.02 7.54 9.41
CA GLU A 207 -5.40 8.86 8.89
C GLU A 207 -6.40 8.68 7.77
N VAL A 208 -7.53 9.38 7.83
CA VAL A 208 -8.50 9.46 6.73
C VAL A 208 -8.31 10.78 5.99
N ILE A 209 -8.35 10.71 4.67
CA ILE A 209 -8.25 11.86 3.79
C ILE A 209 -9.33 11.74 2.72
N GLU A 210 -10.08 12.80 2.51
CA GLU A 210 -11.13 12.88 1.49
C GLU A 210 -10.68 13.73 0.32
N LEU A 211 -10.79 13.23 -0.90
CA LEU A 211 -10.38 13.93 -2.11
C LEU A 211 -11.06 15.31 -2.25
N LYS A 212 -12.37 15.37 -1.96
CA LYS A 212 -13.12 16.63 -2.01
C LYS A 212 -12.53 17.72 -1.08
N ASP A 213 -12.06 17.32 0.11
CA ASP A 213 -11.47 18.26 1.06
C ASP A 213 -10.08 18.69 0.61
N VAL A 214 -9.31 17.77 -0.01
CA VAL A 214 -8.02 18.08 -0.63
C VAL A 214 -8.20 19.09 -1.76
N LEU A 215 -9.06 18.80 -2.74
CA LEU A 215 -9.30 19.68 -3.88
C LEU A 215 -9.82 21.05 -3.44
N LYS A 216 -10.74 21.09 -2.47
CA LYS A 216 -11.27 22.32 -1.90
C LYS A 216 -10.18 23.12 -1.19
N SER A 217 -9.35 22.49 -0.34
CA SER A 217 -8.28 23.18 0.39
C SER A 217 -7.18 23.71 -0.52
N LEU A 218 -6.92 23.00 -1.62
CA LEU A 218 -5.96 23.41 -2.64
C LEU A 218 -6.57 24.38 -3.66
N GLU A 219 -7.90 24.53 -3.69
CA GLU A 219 -8.66 25.30 -4.69
C GLU A 219 -8.31 24.95 -6.13
N ILE A 220 -8.27 23.64 -6.43
CA ILE A 220 -7.98 23.09 -7.75
C ILE A 220 -8.98 22.00 -8.14
N SER A 221 -9.10 21.77 -9.45
CA SER A 221 -9.86 20.65 -10.01
C SER A 221 -9.07 19.34 -9.95
N GLN A 222 -9.75 18.21 -10.19
CA GLN A 222 -9.11 16.90 -10.32
C GLN A 222 -8.06 16.89 -11.45
N ASP A 223 -8.35 17.52 -12.58
CA ASP A 223 -7.42 17.59 -13.70
C ASP A 223 -6.17 18.42 -13.37
N GLN A 224 -6.35 19.50 -12.61
CA GLN A 224 -5.23 20.27 -12.07
C GLN A 224 -4.43 19.48 -11.03
N PHE A 225 -5.08 18.61 -10.25
CA PHE A 225 -4.38 17.71 -9.32
C PHE A 225 -3.52 16.68 -10.04
N ILE A 226 -3.99 16.13 -11.18
CA ILE A 226 -3.20 15.26 -12.04
C ILE A 226 -1.99 16.04 -12.60
N ALA A 227 -2.21 17.24 -13.14
CA ALA A 227 -1.14 18.07 -13.68
C ALA A 227 -0.11 18.46 -12.61
N LEU A 228 -0.55 18.81 -11.39
CA LEU A 228 0.29 19.08 -10.24
C LEU A 228 1.16 17.86 -9.91
N SER A 229 0.56 16.66 -9.90
CA SER A 229 1.26 15.41 -9.61
C SER A 229 2.33 15.11 -10.67
N ILE A 230 2.04 15.36 -11.95
CA ILE A 230 3.00 15.21 -13.05
C ILE A 230 4.16 16.21 -12.91
N LEU A 231 3.91 17.45 -12.51
CA LEU A 231 4.97 18.43 -12.26
C LEU A 231 5.91 18.01 -11.13
N VAL A 232 5.37 17.47 -10.04
CA VAL A 232 6.14 17.02 -8.87
C VAL A 232 6.88 15.69 -9.15
N GLY A 233 6.28 14.84 -9.99
CA GLY A 233 6.80 13.53 -10.38
C GLY A 233 5.94 12.38 -9.89
N THR A 234 5.67 11.47 -10.80
CA THR A 234 4.90 10.24 -10.62
C THR A 234 5.76 9.02 -10.94
N ASP A 235 5.22 7.82 -10.80
CA ASP A 235 5.87 6.58 -11.27
C ASP A 235 6.13 6.56 -12.79
N TYR A 236 5.45 7.43 -13.56
CA TYR A 236 5.62 7.54 -15.02
C TYR A 236 6.62 8.61 -15.45
N ASN A 237 6.98 9.54 -14.56
CA ASN A 237 8.01 10.55 -14.73
C ASN A 237 8.73 10.83 -13.39
N PRO A 238 9.55 9.89 -12.91
CA PRO A 238 10.23 10.02 -11.62
C PRO A 238 11.04 11.30 -11.51
N GLY A 239 10.78 12.08 -10.45
CA GLY A 239 11.46 13.34 -10.20
C GLY A 239 10.77 14.56 -10.83
N GLY A 240 9.76 14.36 -11.68
CA GLY A 240 8.96 15.45 -12.24
C GLY A 240 9.77 16.47 -13.03
N VAL A 241 9.39 17.73 -12.93
CA VAL A 241 10.14 18.86 -13.51
C VAL A 241 11.18 19.34 -12.51
N LYS A 242 12.44 19.40 -12.92
CA LYS A 242 13.58 19.79 -12.05
C LYS A 242 13.33 21.17 -11.41
N GLY A 243 13.44 21.22 -10.10
CA GLY A 243 13.28 22.46 -9.31
C GLY A 243 11.81 22.80 -8.99
N ILE A 244 10.84 22.01 -9.43
CA ILE A 244 9.42 22.21 -9.11
C ILE A 244 8.98 21.25 -8.00
N GLY A 245 8.81 21.80 -6.79
CA GLY A 245 8.22 21.08 -5.66
C GLY A 245 6.70 21.32 -5.55
N PRO A 246 6.03 20.66 -4.58
CA PRO A 246 4.56 20.72 -4.44
C PRO A 246 3.97 22.14 -4.39
N LYS A 247 4.60 23.05 -3.64
CA LYS A 247 4.13 24.45 -3.50
C LYS A 247 4.22 25.22 -4.81
N THR A 248 5.33 25.06 -5.52
CA THR A 248 5.53 25.69 -6.83
C THR A 248 4.58 25.11 -7.87
N ALA A 249 4.43 23.78 -7.90
CA ALA A 249 3.50 23.09 -8.79
C ALA A 249 2.05 23.57 -8.56
N LEU A 250 1.62 23.71 -7.28
CA LEU A 250 0.30 24.22 -6.95
C LEU A 250 0.07 25.65 -7.47
N LYS A 251 1.05 26.53 -7.31
CA LYS A 251 0.97 27.90 -7.86
C LYS A 251 0.82 27.89 -9.38
N LEU A 252 1.62 27.07 -10.06
CA LEU A 252 1.60 26.96 -11.52
C LEU A 252 0.28 26.44 -12.06
N VAL A 253 -0.28 25.35 -11.52
CA VAL A 253 -1.57 24.80 -12.00
C VAL A 253 -2.75 25.74 -11.74
N LYS A 254 -2.65 26.66 -10.77
CA LYS A 254 -3.66 27.73 -10.59
C LYS A 254 -3.48 28.89 -11.56
N GLN A 255 -2.24 29.21 -11.92
CA GLN A 255 -1.91 30.34 -12.79
C GLN A 255 -2.26 30.08 -14.24
N TYR A 256 -2.02 28.89 -14.75
CA TYR A 256 -2.22 28.54 -16.15
C TYR A 256 -3.60 27.90 -16.39
N LYS A 257 -4.35 28.44 -17.36
CA LYS A 257 -5.65 27.88 -17.79
C LYS A 257 -5.48 26.68 -18.72
N SER A 258 -4.37 26.63 -19.46
CA SER A 258 -4.04 25.57 -20.42
C SER A 258 -2.86 24.75 -19.90
N PHE A 259 -2.98 23.42 -19.91
CA PHE A 259 -1.87 22.54 -19.57
C PHE A 259 -0.78 22.55 -20.65
N GLU A 260 -1.11 22.80 -21.91
CA GLU A 260 -0.13 23.03 -22.97
C GLU A 260 0.83 24.16 -22.61
N ASP A 261 0.27 25.32 -22.24
CA ASP A 261 1.06 26.50 -21.91
C ASP A 261 1.86 26.25 -20.63
N LEU A 262 1.26 25.59 -19.64
CA LEU A 262 1.90 25.21 -18.39
C LEU A 262 3.16 24.36 -18.64
N PHE A 263 3.00 23.22 -19.34
CA PHE A 263 4.11 22.30 -19.56
C PHE A 263 5.15 22.82 -20.55
N LYS A 264 4.78 23.73 -21.46
CA LYS A 264 5.70 24.47 -22.32
C LYS A 264 6.54 25.45 -21.52
N GLU A 265 5.93 26.23 -20.61
CA GLU A 265 6.62 27.21 -19.77
C GLU A 265 7.68 26.55 -18.87
N VAL A 266 7.32 25.43 -18.24
CA VAL A 266 8.26 24.69 -17.38
C VAL A 266 9.28 23.85 -18.16
N LYS A 267 9.25 23.89 -19.50
CA LYS A 267 10.13 23.12 -20.39
C LYS A 267 10.22 21.64 -20.02
N ALA A 268 9.05 20.99 -19.85
CA ALA A 268 8.97 19.59 -19.51
C ALA A 268 9.65 18.73 -20.57
N GLU A 269 10.64 17.92 -20.19
CA GLU A 269 11.43 17.05 -21.09
C GLU A 269 10.77 15.67 -21.31
N PHE A 270 9.50 15.51 -20.93
CA PHE A 270 8.74 14.27 -21.05
C PHE A 270 7.36 14.55 -21.67
N ASP A 271 6.75 13.50 -22.22
CA ASP A 271 5.41 13.57 -22.85
C ASP A 271 4.34 13.54 -21.74
N TRP A 272 4.03 14.72 -21.20
CA TRP A 272 3.01 14.87 -20.17
C TRP A 272 1.62 14.42 -20.61
N LYS A 273 1.27 14.54 -21.91
CA LYS A 273 -0.03 14.13 -22.44
C LYS A 273 -0.21 12.62 -22.33
N LYS A 274 0.82 11.84 -22.65
CA LYS A 274 0.77 10.39 -22.49
C LYS A 274 0.63 10.01 -21.01
N ILE A 275 1.34 10.67 -20.11
CA ILE A 275 1.24 10.42 -18.68
C ILE A 275 -0.15 10.77 -18.17
N TYR A 276 -0.69 11.92 -18.54
CA TYR A 276 -2.04 12.35 -18.20
C TYR A 276 -3.09 11.33 -18.70
N ALA A 277 -2.98 10.88 -19.96
CA ALA A 277 -3.87 9.89 -20.54
C ALA A 277 -3.82 8.54 -19.78
N VAL A 278 -2.66 8.11 -19.29
CA VAL A 278 -2.54 6.90 -18.45
C VAL A 278 -3.39 7.01 -17.20
N PHE A 279 -3.37 8.13 -16.49
CA PHE A 279 -4.19 8.32 -15.30
C PHE A 279 -5.70 8.36 -15.60
N LYS A 280 -6.09 8.93 -16.75
CA LYS A 280 -7.50 9.04 -17.14
C LYS A 280 -8.09 7.74 -17.72
N SER A 281 -7.25 6.83 -18.22
CA SER A 281 -7.69 5.64 -18.98
C SER A 281 -7.03 4.34 -18.51
N MET A 282 -6.59 4.27 -17.24
CA MET A 282 -6.01 3.06 -16.69
C MET A 282 -6.99 1.88 -16.80
N PRO A 283 -6.55 0.73 -17.34
CA PRO A 283 -7.40 -0.45 -17.40
C PRO A 283 -7.86 -0.89 -16.01
N ILE A 284 -9.16 -1.11 -15.87
CA ILE A 284 -9.81 -1.59 -14.65
C ILE A 284 -10.69 -2.79 -14.94
N MET A 285 -10.85 -3.68 -13.98
CA MET A 285 -11.80 -4.78 -14.00
C MET A 285 -13.13 -4.33 -13.41
N LYS A 286 -14.19 -4.37 -14.21
CA LYS A 286 -15.54 -3.97 -13.78
C LYS A 286 -16.30 -5.11 -13.08
N ASN A 287 -16.01 -6.36 -13.46
CA ASN A 287 -16.64 -7.56 -12.93
C ASN A 287 -15.69 -8.24 -11.92
N TYR A 288 -15.92 -8.05 -10.65
CA TYR A 288 -15.20 -8.67 -9.52
C TYR A 288 -16.20 -9.03 -8.43
N GLN A 289 -15.79 -9.90 -7.51
CA GLN A 289 -16.63 -10.31 -6.39
C GLN A 289 -15.95 -9.94 -5.07
N LEU A 290 -16.74 -9.39 -4.14
CA LEU A 290 -16.34 -9.05 -2.79
C LEU A 290 -17.01 -10.01 -1.80
N ASN A 291 -16.59 -11.28 -1.82
CA ASN A 291 -17.13 -12.31 -0.96
C ASN A 291 -16.19 -12.56 0.22
N TRP A 292 -16.59 -12.09 1.39
CA TRP A 292 -15.94 -12.46 2.66
C TRP A 292 -16.50 -13.81 3.10
N THR A 293 -15.62 -14.80 3.27
CA THR A 293 -15.97 -16.17 3.63
C THR A 293 -15.45 -16.52 5.02
N LYS A 294 -15.82 -17.68 5.54
CA LYS A 294 -15.19 -18.23 6.75
C LYS A 294 -13.73 -18.56 6.45
N LEU A 295 -12.86 -18.38 7.45
CA LEU A 295 -11.45 -18.76 7.32
C LEU A 295 -11.31 -20.29 7.16
N ASN A 296 -10.28 -20.69 6.42
CA ASN A 296 -9.88 -22.09 6.24
C ASN A 296 -8.64 -22.38 7.10
N GLN A 297 -8.85 -22.91 8.31
CA GLN A 297 -7.80 -23.20 9.27
C GLN A 297 -6.76 -24.15 8.71
N GLU A 298 -7.18 -25.25 8.07
CA GLU A 298 -6.30 -26.26 7.51
C GLU A 298 -5.34 -25.66 6.48
N LYS A 299 -5.87 -24.82 5.58
CA LYS A 299 -5.06 -24.15 4.56
C LYS A 299 -4.07 -23.15 5.16
N ILE A 300 -4.44 -22.43 6.22
CA ILE A 300 -3.54 -21.50 6.95
C ILE A 300 -2.40 -22.30 7.59
N LEU A 301 -2.70 -23.39 8.30
CA LEU A 301 -1.70 -24.26 8.91
C LEU A 301 -0.76 -24.86 7.86
N LYS A 302 -1.29 -25.39 6.77
CA LYS A 302 -0.49 -25.93 5.67
C LYS A 302 0.50 -24.92 5.10
N ILE A 303 0.07 -23.66 4.88
CA ILE A 303 0.95 -22.63 4.33
C ILE A 303 1.98 -22.17 5.36
N LEU A 304 1.55 -21.85 6.57
CA LEU A 304 2.42 -21.23 7.56
C LEU A 304 3.30 -22.26 8.30
N VAL A 305 2.71 -23.35 8.74
CA VAL A 305 3.41 -24.35 9.59
C VAL A 305 4.12 -25.38 8.73
N ASP A 306 3.38 -26.13 7.87
CA ASP A 306 3.98 -27.26 7.16
C ASP A 306 5.00 -26.82 6.11
N LYS A 307 4.71 -25.69 5.41
CA LYS A 307 5.57 -25.23 4.33
C LYS A 307 6.67 -24.27 4.80
N HIS A 308 6.40 -23.41 5.78
CA HIS A 308 7.31 -22.32 6.18
C HIS A 308 7.72 -22.36 7.66
N GLU A 309 7.42 -23.43 8.37
CA GLU A 309 7.93 -23.70 9.73
C GLU A 309 7.57 -22.63 10.78
N PHE A 310 6.42 -21.94 10.60
CA PHE A 310 5.92 -21.05 11.63
C PHE A 310 5.55 -21.84 12.87
N ASN A 311 5.72 -21.23 14.03
CA ASN A 311 5.35 -21.85 15.30
C ASN A 311 3.84 -22.13 15.31
N GLN A 312 3.48 -23.44 15.35
CA GLN A 312 2.12 -23.93 15.25
C GLN A 312 1.21 -23.34 16.33
N GLU A 313 1.63 -23.34 17.59
CA GLU A 313 0.84 -22.82 18.72
C GLU A 313 0.46 -21.35 18.51
N ARG A 314 1.39 -20.53 18.00
CA ARG A 314 1.13 -19.11 17.70
C ARG A 314 0.13 -18.93 16.57
N VAL A 315 0.22 -19.74 15.53
CA VAL A 315 -0.72 -19.70 14.38
C VAL A 315 -2.10 -20.13 14.84
N GLU A 316 -2.23 -21.24 15.57
CA GLU A 316 -3.49 -21.75 16.11
C GLU A 316 -4.15 -20.76 17.08
N LYS A 317 -3.36 -20.12 17.95
CA LYS A 317 -3.85 -19.07 18.84
C LYS A 317 -4.42 -17.87 18.09
N GLY A 318 -3.77 -17.47 16.98
CA GLY A 318 -4.26 -16.42 16.11
C GLY A 318 -5.60 -16.79 15.44
N ILE A 319 -5.71 -18.01 14.93
CA ILE A 319 -6.92 -18.56 14.33
C ILE A 319 -8.06 -18.64 15.37
N SER A 320 -7.79 -19.19 16.55
CA SER A 320 -8.79 -19.35 17.62
C SER A 320 -9.36 -18.02 18.08
N ARG A 321 -8.54 -16.96 18.12
CA ARG A 321 -9.03 -15.60 18.44
C ARG A 321 -10.03 -15.09 17.41
N LEU A 322 -9.78 -15.33 16.11
CA LEU A 322 -10.67 -14.94 15.03
C LEU A 322 -12.01 -15.70 15.08
N LEU A 323 -11.97 -17.01 15.32
CA LEU A 323 -13.16 -17.85 15.42
C LEU A 323 -14.04 -17.43 16.62
N ASN A 324 -13.44 -17.18 17.77
CA ASN A 324 -14.15 -16.72 18.97
C ASN A 324 -14.79 -15.33 18.79
N ASN A 325 -14.14 -14.45 18.03
CA ASN A 325 -14.68 -13.10 17.76
C ASN A 325 -15.89 -13.14 16.81
N ASN A 326 -15.84 -14.02 15.81
CA ASN A 326 -16.96 -14.22 14.88
C ASN A 326 -18.21 -14.75 15.63
N ASN A 327 -18.04 -15.71 16.53
CA ASN A 327 -19.14 -16.25 17.34
C ASN A 327 -19.77 -15.19 18.25
N LYS A 328 -18.98 -14.29 18.84
CA LYS A 328 -19.52 -13.16 19.65
C LYS A 328 -20.27 -12.14 18.80
N GLN A 329 -19.84 -11.89 17.57
CA GLN A 329 -20.55 -10.97 16.68
C GLN A 329 -21.87 -11.56 16.16
N GLU A 330 -21.92 -12.86 15.87
CA GLU A 330 -23.15 -13.56 15.51
C GLU A 330 -24.14 -13.57 16.68
N GLN A 331 -23.71 -13.84 17.92
CA GLN A 331 -24.54 -13.78 19.12
C GLN A 331 -25.11 -12.37 19.38
N SER A 332 -24.26 -11.34 19.35
CA SER A 332 -24.69 -9.96 19.58
C SER A 332 -25.69 -9.44 18.51
N SER A 333 -25.61 -9.98 17.29
CA SER A 333 -26.63 -9.66 16.26
C SER A 333 -27.94 -10.35 16.47
N LEU A 334 -27.96 -11.55 17.06
CA LEU A 334 -29.21 -12.26 17.43
C LEU A 334 -29.88 -11.59 18.65
N ASP A 335 -29.11 -11.17 19.65
CA ASP A 335 -29.63 -10.47 20.83
C ASP A 335 -30.19 -9.07 20.50
N SER A 336 -29.85 -8.48 19.38
CA SER A 336 -30.44 -7.20 18.91
C SER A 336 -31.79 -7.35 18.20
N TRP A 337 -32.28 -8.57 17.98
CA TRP A 337 -33.57 -8.89 17.38
C TRP A 337 -34.62 -9.37 18.41
N VAL A 338 -34.20 -9.45 19.66
CA VAL A 338 -35.06 -9.71 20.83
C VAL A 338 -35.24 -8.41 21.64
#